data_a4ccea7e1e8eb97e5cb52174fdadab10
#
_entry.id   a4ccea7e1e8eb97e5cb52174fdadab10
#
_cell.length_a   1.000
_cell.length_b   1.000
_cell.length_c   1.000
_cell.angle_alpha   90.00
_cell.angle_beta   90.00
_cell.angle_gamma   90.00
#
_symmetry.space_group_name_H-M   'P 1'
#
loop_
_entity.id
_entity.type
_entity.pdbx_description
1 polymer ?
#
loop_
_entity_poly.entity_id
_entity_poly.type
_entity_poly.pdbx_seq_one_letter_code
_entity_poly.pdbx_strand_id
1 'polypeptide(L)'
;MTVIVAIGDSTTAGTPLFKSPIEAPPAGSGDETSQFAYWLMQAHPGWDVRNRGVNGERSDQMRARWDRDVAAAAPAAVVIVAGVNDVYQGLSVDHVTRELRAMYDLAAAAKIPVVAGSIVPYNTATPGQNAKMRAINDWIRAEAARDANITFADTRTAAASDDDPDKLRSSPDQLHPDADGYRRMAGVLAPAIAAALGARR
;
A
#
# COMPACT_ATOMS: atom_id res chain seq x y z
N MET A 1 7.09 -6.84 -19.98
CA MET A 1 6.82 -5.87 -18.90
C MET A 1 7.12 -6.53 -17.55
N THR A 2 7.66 -5.77 -16.61
CA THR A 2 7.94 -6.26 -15.26
C THR A 2 6.65 -6.23 -14.44
N VAL A 3 6.16 -7.39 -14.01
CA VAL A 3 4.93 -7.50 -13.23
C VAL A 3 5.20 -7.11 -11.78
N ILE A 4 4.42 -6.17 -11.25
CA ILE A 4 4.43 -5.73 -9.86
C ILE A 4 3.00 -5.89 -9.34
N VAL A 5 2.81 -6.54 -8.21
CA VAL A 5 1.49 -6.61 -7.57
C VAL A 5 1.41 -5.58 -6.47
N ALA A 6 0.35 -4.79 -6.45
CA ALA A 6 0.01 -3.90 -5.34
C ALA A 6 -1.20 -4.49 -4.59
N ILE A 7 -0.96 -5.09 -3.42
CA ILE A 7 -2.01 -5.62 -2.54
C ILE A 7 -2.27 -4.64 -1.40
N GLY A 8 -3.54 -4.43 -1.09
CA GLY A 8 -3.94 -3.48 -0.06
C GLY A 8 -5.45 -3.30 0.02
N ASP A 9 -5.85 -2.26 0.71
CA ASP A 9 -7.24 -1.84 0.93
C ASP A 9 -7.73 -0.81 -0.09
N SER A 10 -8.67 0.03 0.32
CA SER A 10 -9.24 1.13 -0.48
C SER A 10 -8.18 2.13 -0.95
N THR A 11 -7.12 2.37 -0.18
CA THR A 11 -6.02 3.24 -0.58
C THR A 11 -5.26 2.64 -1.77
N THR A 12 -5.10 1.33 -1.81
CA THR A 12 -4.52 0.65 -2.97
C THR A 12 -5.51 0.58 -4.13
N ALA A 13 -6.79 0.32 -3.84
CA ALA A 13 -7.84 0.27 -4.86
C ALA A 13 -7.98 1.58 -5.64
N GLY A 14 -7.83 2.74 -4.96
CA GLY A 14 -7.99 4.06 -5.59
C GLY A 14 -9.30 4.76 -5.22
N THR A 15 -9.88 4.38 -4.08
CA THR A 15 -11.11 4.99 -3.55
C THR A 15 -10.87 6.49 -3.22
N PRO A 16 -11.86 7.38 -3.39
CA PRO A 16 -13.27 7.07 -3.73
C PRO A 16 -13.61 7.12 -5.23
N LEU A 17 -12.69 7.56 -6.08
CA LEU A 17 -13.02 7.86 -7.49
C LEU A 17 -12.71 6.70 -8.43
N PHE A 18 -12.00 5.66 -7.96
CA PHE A 18 -11.70 4.46 -8.74
C PHE A 18 -12.03 3.20 -7.95
N LYS A 19 -12.51 2.18 -8.65
CA LYS A 19 -12.66 0.79 -8.18
C LYS A 19 -11.64 -0.08 -8.87
N SER A 20 -10.90 -0.87 -8.10
CA SER A 20 -9.86 -1.75 -8.62
C SER A 20 -10.41 -2.82 -9.58
N PRO A 21 -9.54 -3.48 -10.37
CA PRO A 21 -9.94 -4.64 -11.19
C PRO A 21 -10.51 -5.82 -10.39
N ILE A 22 -10.25 -5.90 -9.09
CA ILE A 22 -10.89 -6.90 -8.21
C ILE A 22 -12.37 -6.55 -7.97
N GLU A 23 -12.67 -5.27 -7.78
CA GLU A 23 -14.01 -4.79 -7.45
C GLU A 23 -14.87 -4.51 -8.67
N ALA A 24 -14.24 -4.19 -9.82
CA ALA A 24 -14.89 -3.91 -11.10
C ALA A 24 -14.10 -4.57 -12.25
N PRO A 25 -14.20 -5.91 -12.41
CA PRO A 25 -13.48 -6.63 -13.47
C PRO A 25 -13.93 -6.23 -14.87
N PRO A 26 -13.05 -6.34 -15.89
CA PRO A 26 -11.67 -6.83 -15.82
C PRO A 26 -10.64 -5.73 -15.50
N ALA A 27 -10.94 -4.46 -15.74
CA ALA A 27 -9.96 -3.37 -15.76
C ALA A 27 -10.10 -2.37 -14.60
N GLY A 28 -11.11 -2.51 -13.76
CA GLY A 28 -11.52 -1.47 -12.82
C GLY A 28 -12.50 -0.48 -13.47
N SER A 29 -12.95 0.51 -12.71
CA SER A 29 -13.82 1.56 -13.24
C SER A 29 -13.70 2.86 -12.45
N GLY A 30 -13.86 4.01 -13.13
CA GLY A 30 -13.78 5.33 -12.53
C GLY A 30 -12.59 6.14 -13.04
N ASP A 31 -12.12 7.09 -12.24
CA ASP A 31 -10.98 7.94 -12.56
C ASP A 31 -9.66 7.20 -12.26
N GLU A 32 -8.98 6.73 -13.30
CA GLU A 32 -7.72 6.01 -13.18
C GLU A 32 -6.63 6.81 -12.46
N THR A 33 -6.66 8.15 -12.51
CA THR A 33 -5.69 9.00 -11.82
C THR A 33 -5.83 8.94 -10.30
N SER A 34 -6.92 8.38 -9.80
CA SER A 34 -7.20 8.19 -8.37
C SER A 34 -6.53 6.95 -7.76
N GLN A 35 -5.52 6.37 -8.40
CA GLN A 35 -4.75 5.25 -7.88
C GLN A 35 -3.25 5.43 -8.15
N PHE A 36 -2.41 5.07 -7.20
CA PHE A 36 -0.96 5.16 -7.39
C PHE A 36 -0.42 4.20 -8.47
N ALA A 37 -1.11 3.08 -8.73
CA ALA A 37 -0.72 2.13 -9.77
C ALA A 37 -0.71 2.78 -11.17
N TYR A 38 -1.69 3.62 -11.49
CA TYR A 38 -1.71 4.41 -12.72
C TYR A 38 -0.45 5.27 -12.87
N TRP A 39 -0.13 6.05 -11.85
CA TRP A 39 1.03 6.97 -11.87
C TRP A 39 2.37 6.23 -11.95
N LEU A 40 2.48 5.05 -11.33
CA LEU A 40 3.66 4.19 -11.45
C LEU A 40 3.85 3.72 -12.89
N MET A 41 2.79 3.29 -13.58
CA MET A 41 2.84 2.86 -14.99
C MET A 41 3.10 4.03 -15.94
N GLN A 42 2.57 5.23 -15.65
CA GLN A 42 2.88 6.43 -16.44
C GLN A 42 4.37 6.81 -16.33
N ALA A 43 4.94 6.74 -15.14
CA ALA A 43 6.35 7.06 -14.91
C ALA A 43 7.31 5.95 -15.43
N HIS A 44 6.85 4.71 -15.46
CA HIS A 44 7.63 3.53 -15.85
C HIS A 44 6.86 2.64 -16.82
N PRO A 45 6.84 2.96 -18.14
CA PRO A 45 6.05 2.22 -19.13
C PRO A 45 6.44 0.73 -19.29
N GLY A 46 7.58 0.32 -18.74
CA GLY A 46 8.01 -1.09 -18.69
C GLY A 46 7.41 -1.89 -17.53
N TRP A 47 6.65 -1.26 -16.62
CA TRP A 47 6.00 -1.92 -15.49
C TRP A 47 4.53 -2.25 -15.79
N ASP A 48 4.11 -3.44 -15.34
CA ASP A 48 2.71 -3.88 -15.25
C ASP A 48 2.33 -3.89 -13.76
N VAL A 49 1.77 -2.79 -13.27
CA VAL A 49 1.39 -2.66 -11.86
C VAL A 49 -0.04 -3.12 -11.67
N ARG A 50 -0.20 -4.33 -11.16
CA ARG A 50 -1.51 -4.96 -10.95
C ARG A 50 -2.12 -4.50 -9.64
N ASN A 51 -3.13 -3.65 -9.73
CA ASN A 51 -3.89 -3.18 -8.58
C ASN A 51 -4.79 -4.32 -8.05
N ARG A 52 -4.47 -4.78 -6.83
CA ARG A 52 -5.18 -5.80 -6.05
C ARG A 52 -5.73 -5.21 -4.74
N GLY A 53 -6.11 -3.94 -4.76
CA GLY A 53 -6.79 -3.28 -3.65
C GLY A 53 -8.25 -3.71 -3.54
N VAL A 54 -8.75 -3.84 -2.32
CA VAL A 54 -10.16 -4.14 -2.01
C VAL A 54 -10.64 -3.23 -0.88
N ASN A 55 -11.74 -2.55 -1.13
CA ASN A 55 -12.29 -1.55 -0.22
C ASN A 55 -12.65 -2.17 1.14
N GLY A 56 -12.26 -1.51 2.24
CA GLY A 56 -12.61 -1.92 3.59
C GLY A 56 -11.83 -3.11 4.16
N GLU A 57 -10.93 -3.73 3.38
CA GLU A 57 -10.19 -4.90 3.84
C GLU A 57 -9.17 -4.58 4.95
N ARG A 58 -9.10 -5.50 5.91
CA ARG A 58 -8.07 -5.56 6.94
C ARG A 58 -6.88 -6.41 6.48
N SER A 59 -5.79 -6.29 7.23
CA SER A 59 -4.55 -7.02 6.96
C SER A 59 -4.72 -8.56 6.96
N ASP A 60 -5.55 -9.12 7.84
CA ASP A 60 -5.85 -10.56 7.89
C ASP A 60 -6.60 -11.06 6.64
N GLN A 61 -7.50 -10.25 6.10
CA GLN A 61 -8.25 -10.53 4.89
C GLN A 61 -7.34 -10.47 3.63
N MET A 62 -6.43 -9.49 3.57
CA MET A 62 -5.42 -9.40 2.51
C MET A 62 -4.52 -10.65 2.52
N ARG A 63 -4.06 -11.08 3.71
CA ARG A 63 -3.26 -12.30 3.85
C ARG A 63 -4.02 -13.53 3.36
N ALA A 64 -5.31 -13.64 3.66
CA ALA A 64 -6.14 -14.78 3.26
C ALA A 64 -6.26 -14.96 1.73
N ARG A 65 -6.08 -13.88 0.95
CA ARG A 65 -6.12 -13.94 -0.52
C ARG A 65 -4.75 -13.87 -1.19
N TRP A 66 -3.67 -14.02 -0.42
CA TRP A 66 -2.28 -13.92 -0.91
C TRP A 66 -1.99 -14.84 -2.09
N ASP A 67 -2.35 -16.12 -2.00
CA ASP A 67 -2.05 -17.09 -3.05
C ASP A 67 -2.72 -16.74 -4.37
N ARG A 68 -3.98 -16.32 -4.33
CA ARG A 68 -4.76 -15.93 -5.51
C ARG A 68 -4.23 -14.65 -6.15
N ASP A 69 -3.94 -13.63 -5.36
CA ASP A 69 -3.73 -12.27 -5.86
C ASP A 69 -2.25 -11.91 -6.02
N VAL A 70 -1.36 -12.54 -5.25
CA VAL A 70 0.08 -12.28 -5.30
C VAL A 70 0.84 -13.47 -5.87
N ALA A 71 0.79 -14.63 -5.22
CA ALA A 71 1.63 -15.77 -5.59
C ALA A 71 1.34 -16.28 -7.01
N ALA A 72 0.05 -16.38 -7.40
CA ALA A 72 -0.36 -16.82 -8.74
C ALA A 72 0.12 -15.89 -9.86
N ALA A 73 0.41 -14.63 -9.56
CA ALA A 73 0.94 -13.67 -10.54
C ALA A 73 2.46 -13.78 -10.73
N ALA A 74 3.17 -14.50 -9.83
CA ALA A 74 4.63 -14.61 -9.79
C ALA A 74 5.34 -13.25 -10.04
N PRO A 75 5.05 -12.20 -9.26
CA PRO A 75 5.51 -10.86 -9.56
C PRO A 75 7.01 -10.69 -9.30
N ALA A 76 7.62 -9.72 -9.97
CA ALA A 76 8.99 -9.32 -9.70
C ALA A 76 9.15 -8.59 -8.36
N ALA A 77 8.09 -7.92 -7.88
CA ALA A 77 8.01 -7.31 -6.55
C ALA A 77 6.53 -7.20 -6.11
N VAL A 78 6.29 -7.11 -4.80
CA VAL A 78 4.97 -6.82 -4.23
C VAL A 78 5.02 -5.52 -3.43
N VAL A 79 4.05 -4.63 -3.68
CA VAL A 79 3.77 -3.45 -2.85
C VAL A 79 2.68 -3.81 -1.86
N ILE A 80 2.90 -3.56 -0.58
CA ILE A 80 1.93 -3.82 0.49
C ILE A 80 1.66 -2.51 1.23
N VAL A 81 0.40 -2.04 1.17
CA VAL A 81 -0.10 -0.91 1.97
C VAL A 81 -1.32 -1.42 2.73
N ALA A 82 -1.19 -1.64 4.05
CA ALA A 82 -2.21 -2.32 4.84
C ALA A 82 -2.22 -1.84 6.30
N GLY A 83 -3.40 -1.91 6.93
CA GLY A 83 -3.56 -1.69 8.36
C GLY A 83 -4.46 -0.51 8.74
N VAL A 84 -4.84 0.37 7.81
CA VAL A 84 -5.72 1.51 8.13
C VAL A 84 -7.10 1.04 8.60
N ASN A 85 -7.67 0.03 7.93
CA ASN A 85 -8.97 -0.52 8.31
C ASN A 85 -8.93 -1.32 9.62
N ASP A 86 -7.81 -1.96 9.93
CA ASP A 86 -7.60 -2.60 11.22
C ASP A 86 -7.68 -1.56 12.35
N VAL A 87 -6.97 -0.44 12.20
CA VAL A 87 -6.98 0.68 13.15
C VAL A 87 -8.38 1.31 13.23
N TYR A 88 -9.03 1.54 12.07
CA TYR A 88 -10.38 2.09 12.00
C TYR A 88 -11.40 1.21 12.75
N GLN A 89 -11.27 -0.11 12.61
CA GLN A 89 -12.12 -1.11 13.27
C GLN A 89 -11.69 -1.44 14.71
N GLY A 90 -10.69 -0.75 15.26
CA GLY A 90 -10.30 -0.83 16.65
C GLY A 90 -9.27 -1.90 17.00
N LEU A 91 -8.74 -2.63 16.01
CA LEU A 91 -7.75 -3.68 16.26
C LEU A 91 -6.43 -3.13 16.82
N SER A 92 -5.64 -4.00 17.42
CA SER A 92 -4.38 -3.63 18.07
C SER A 92 -3.24 -3.49 17.06
N VAL A 93 -2.20 -2.76 17.44
CA VAL A 93 -0.93 -2.69 16.71
C VAL A 93 -0.35 -4.10 16.51
N ASP A 94 -0.35 -4.93 17.55
CA ASP A 94 0.17 -6.31 17.50
C ASP A 94 -0.58 -7.20 16.50
N HIS A 95 -1.89 -6.98 16.33
CA HIS A 95 -2.65 -7.68 15.30
C HIS A 95 -2.11 -7.35 13.90
N VAL A 96 -2.02 -6.05 13.58
CA VAL A 96 -1.58 -5.59 12.26
C VAL A 96 -0.15 -6.03 11.97
N THR A 97 0.76 -5.83 12.90
CA THR A 97 2.18 -6.18 12.72
C THR A 97 2.39 -7.68 12.54
N ARG A 98 1.61 -8.52 13.23
CA ARG A 98 1.61 -9.97 13.03
C ARG A 98 1.14 -10.36 11.62
N GLU A 99 0.06 -9.76 11.13
CA GLU A 99 -0.46 -10.06 9.80
C GLU A 99 0.48 -9.54 8.68
N LEU A 100 1.07 -8.35 8.86
CA LEU A 100 2.10 -7.83 7.96
C LEU A 100 3.33 -8.75 7.94
N ARG A 101 3.83 -9.20 9.12
CA ARG A 101 4.94 -10.14 9.21
C ARG A 101 4.63 -11.42 8.43
N ALA A 102 3.44 -11.99 8.61
CA ALA A 102 3.05 -13.19 7.89
C ALA A 102 3.06 -12.99 6.35
N MET A 103 2.62 -11.82 5.86
CA MET A 103 2.70 -11.51 4.42
C MET A 103 4.15 -11.33 3.94
N TYR A 104 5.03 -10.70 4.75
CA TYR A 104 6.45 -10.58 4.43
C TYR A 104 7.15 -11.94 4.40
N ASP A 105 6.80 -12.85 5.31
CA ASP A 105 7.34 -14.22 5.34
C ASP A 105 6.88 -15.04 4.12
N LEU A 106 5.62 -14.88 3.68
CA LEU A 106 5.11 -15.49 2.45
C LEU A 106 5.86 -14.96 1.21
N ALA A 107 6.13 -13.66 1.16
CA ALA A 107 6.92 -13.06 0.09
C ALA A 107 8.37 -13.58 0.08
N ALA A 108 9.01 -13.65 1.25
CA ALA A 108 10.37 -14.17 1.39
C ALA A 108 10.47 -15.63 0.95
N ALA A 109 9.51 -16.49 1.37
CA ALA A 109 9.43 -17.90 0.96
C ALA A 109 9.31 -18.06 -0.56
N ALA A 110 8.57 -17.14 -1.21
CA ALA A 110 8.42 -17.10 -2.67
C ALA A 110 9.56 -16.33 -3.38
N LYS A 111 10.53 -15.80 -2.64
CA LYS A 111 11.62 -14.95 -3.15
C LYS A 111 11.10 -13.69 -3.87
N ILE A 112 10.00 -13.12 -3.41
CA ILE A 112 9.41 -11.89 -3.92
C ILE A 112 9.86 -10.73 -3.03
N PRO A 113 10.58 -9.71 -3.55
CA PRO A 113 10.91 -8.51 -2.77
C PRO A 113 9.64 -7.74 -2.40
N VAL A 114 9.64 -7.20 -1.19
CA VAL A 114 8.53 -6.42 -0.63
C VAL A 114 8.86 -4.94 -0.68
N VAL A 115 7.95 -4.13 -1.17
CA VAL A 115 7.89 -2.69 -0.94
C VAL A 115 6.80 -2.42 0.08
N ALA A 116 7.18 -2.11 1.30
CA ALA A 116 6.29 -1.86 2.41
C ALA A 116 5.96 -0.37 2.51
N GLY A 117 4.76 0.02 2.11
CA GLY A 117 4.26 1.39 2.25
C GLY A 117 3.74 1.65 3.67
N SER A 118 4.00 2.85 4.18
CA SER A 118 3.43 3.29 5.46
C SER A 118 1.93 3.58 5.32
N ILE A 119 1.16 3.35 6.40
CA ILE A 119 -0.27 3.66 6.46
C ILE A 119 -0.45 5.18 6.35
N VAL A 120 -1.25 5.63 5.38
CA VAL A 120 -1.60 7.05 5.22
C VAL A 120 -2.54 7.54 6.33
N PRO A 121 -2.54 8.84 6.68
CA PRO A 121 -3.51 9.37 7.62
C PRO A 121 -4.91 9.42 7.00
N TYR A 122 -5.94 9.60 7.83
CA TYR A 122 -7.27 9.99 7.38
C TYR A 122 -7.84 11.08 8.30
N ASN A 123 -8.64 12.01 7.74
CA ASN A 123 -8.96 13.27 8.42
C ASN A 123 -9.88 13.13 9.63
N THR A 124 -10.62 12.03 9.71
CA THR A 124 -11.53 11.75 10.83
C THR A 124 -10.90 10.87 11.92
N ALA A 125 -9.60 10.57 11.81
CA ALA A 125 -8.89 9.76 12.80
C ALA A 125 -8.81 10.46 14.15
N THR A 126 -9.10 9.70 15.21
CA THR A 126 -8.87 10.15 16.58
C THR A 126 -7.36 10.19 16.90
N PRO A 127 -6.92 10.96 17.91
CA PRO A 127 -5.52 10.93 18.35
C PRO A 127 -5.00 9.53 18.66
N GLY A 128 -5.83 8.65 19.24
CA GLY A 128 -5.48 7.26 19.53
C GLY A 128 -5.29 6.42 18.27
N GLN A 129 -6.11 6.62 17.24
CA GLN A 129 -5.96 5.95 15.94
C GLN A 129 -4.70 6.43 15.23
N ASN A 130 -4.43 7.72 15.23
CA ASN A 130 -3.19 8.26 14.67
C ASN A 130 -1.95 7.72 15.39
N ALA A 131 -1.98 7.61 16.72
CA ALA A 131 -0.89 7.01 17.49
C ALA A 131 -0.65 5.53 17.07
N LYS A 132 -1.73 4.74 16.90
CA LYS A 132 -1.61 3.36 16.42
C LYS A 132 -1.02 3.29 15.01
N MET A 133 -1.48 4.12 14.07
CA MET A 133 -0.94 4.15 12.70
C MET A 133 0.55 4.50 12.69
N ARG A 134 0.98 5.49 13.51
CA ARG A 134 2.41 5.83 13.64
C ARG A 134 3.21 4.66 14.20
N ALA A 135 2.73 4.00 15.25
CA ALA A 135 3.42 2.84 15.84
C ALA A 135 3.59 1.69 14.83
N ILE A 136 2.56 1.42 14.02
CA ILE A 136 2.66 0.42 12.94
C ILE A 136 3.67 0.87 11.88
N ASN A 137 3.67 2.14 11.47
CA ASN A 137 4.60 2.68 10.49
C ASN A 137 6.06 2.64 10.99
N ASP A 138 6.29 2.91 12.27
CA ASP A 138 7.61 2.77 12.90
C ASP A 138 8.06 1.31 12.89
N TRP A 139 7.16 0.38 13.15
CA TRP A 139 7.45 -1.05 13.06
C TRP A 139 7.79 -1.46 11.62
N ILE A 140 7.01 -1.03 10.60
CA ILE A 140 7.29 -1.30 9.18
C ILE A 140 8.69 -0.79 8.80
N ARG A 141 9.05 0.42 9.21
CA ARG A 141 10.36 1.02 8.97
C ARG A 141 11.48 0.21 9.65
N ALA A 142 11.25 -0.23 10.89
CA ALA A 142 12.22 -1.03 11.63
C ALA A 142 12.44 -2.41 11.00
N GLU A 143 11.39 -3.04 10.47
CA GLU A 143 11.49 -4.32 9.77
C GLU A 143 12.26 -4.18 8.46
N ALA A 144 12.01 -3.12 7.67
CA ALA A 144 12.78 -2.86 6.46
C ALA A 144 14.26 -2.59 6.73
N ALA A 145 14.61 -2.03 7.90
CA ALA A 145 16.01 -1.84 8.30
C ALA A 145 16.71 -3.14 8.70
N ARG A 146 15.98 -4.21 9.02
CA ARG A 146 16.50 -5.50 9.47
C ARG A 146 16.49 -6.57 8.38
N ASP A 147 15.62 -6.45 7.40
CA ASP A 147 15.37 -7.46 6.38
C ASP A 147 15.60 -6.87 4.98
N ALA A 148 16.67 -7.30 4.33
CA ALA A 148 17.05 -6.83 2.99
C ALA A 148 16.00 -7.17 1.89
N ASN A 149 15.05 -8.08 2.17
CA ASN A 149 13.93 -8.36 1.26
C ASN A 149 12.82 -7.31 1.34
N ILE A 150 12.89 -6.37 2.29
CA ILE A 150 11.87 -5.35 2.52
C ILE A 150 12.46 -3.97 2.25
N THR A 151 11.82 -3.21 1.37
CA THR A 151 12.15 -1.81 1.11
C THR A 151 11.01 -0.93 1.63
N PHE A 152 11.31 0.01 2.52
CA PHE A 152 10.32 0.95 3.06
C PHE A 152 10.01 2.06 2.07
N ALA A 153 8.72 2.42 1.95
CA ALA A 153 8.26 3.60 1.21
C ALA A 153 7.37 4.47 2.12
N ASP A 154 7.72 5.73 2.31
CA ASP A 154 6.99 6.66 3.20
C ASP A 154 5.77 7.28 2.50
N THR A 155 4.77 6.44 2.25
CA THR A 155 3.49 6.86 1.64
C THR A 155 2.70 7.79 2.57
N ARG A 156 2.88 7.69 3.92
CA ARG A 156 2.23 8.59 4.87
C ARG A 156 2.67 10.02 4.66
N THR A 157 3.96 10.29 4.71
CA THR A 157 4.49 11.65 4.52
C THR A 157 4.13 12.19 3.14
N ALA A 158 4.14 11.34 2.11
CA ALA A 158 3.77 11.76 0.75
C ALA A 158 2.31 12.22 0.63
N ALA A 159 1.37 11.58 1.35
CA ALA A 159 -0.06 11.89 1.30
C ALA A 159 -0.49 12.96 2.34
N ALA A 160 0.28 13.11 3.42
CA ALA A 160 -0.07 14.00 4.52
C ALA A 160 0.00 15.49 4.17
N SER A 161 -0.70 16.31 4.96
CA SER A 161 -0.56 17.76 4.95
C SER A 161 0.80 18.19 5.52
N ASP A 162 1.35 19.25 4.99
CA ASP A 162 2.59 19.84 5.51
C ASP A 162 2.39 20.47 6.90
N ASP A 163 1.18 20.95 7.17
CA ASP A 163 0.84 21.64 8.44
C ASP A 163 0.40 20.65 9.53
N ASP A 164 -0.15 19.47 9.15
CA ASP A 164 -0.63 18.46 10.09
C ASP A 164 -0.36 17.05 9.53
N PRO A 165 0.68 16.34 10.01
CA PRO A 165 1.04 15.01 9.53
C PRO A 165 0.01 13.91 9.87
N ASP A 166 -1.00 14.22 10.67
CA ASP A 166 -2.11 13.34 11.01
C ASP A 166 -3.33 13.56 10.11
N LYS A 167 -3.23 14.43 9.11
CA LYS A 167 -4.27 14.72 8.12
C LYS A 167 -3.76 14.50 6.71
N LEU A 168 -4.66 14.13 5.80
CA LEU A 168 -4.39 14.17 4.37
C LEU A 168 -4.26 15.62 3.89
N ARG A 169 -3.35 15.88 2.94
CA ARG A 169 -3.19 17.20 2.32
C ARG A 169 -4.47 17.65 1.63
N SER A 170 -5.12 16.72 0.92
CA SER A 170 -6.40 16.89 0.28
C SER A 170 -7.13 15.56 0.27
N SER A 171 -8.45 15.60 0.47
CA SER A 171 -9.27 14.40 0.55
C SER A 171 -10.70 14.71 0.12
N PRO A 172 -11.24 14.01 -0.89
CA PRO A 172 -12.61 14.24 -1.34
C PRO A 172 -13.67 13.71 -0.36
N ASP A 173 -13.32 12.76 0.51
CA ASP A 173 -14.25 12.06 1.42
C ASP A 173 -13.78 12.00 2.89
N GLN A 174 -12.71 12.72 3.23
CA GLN A 174 -12.08 12.75 4.56
C GLN A 174 -11.34 11.46 4.95
N LEU A 175 -11.32 10.45 4.08
CA LEU A 175 -10.72 9.13 4.35
C LEU A 175 -9.59 8.77 3.39
N HIS A 176 -9.67 9.22 2.14
CA HIS A 176 -8.76 8.82 1.07
C HIS A 176 -8.07 10.02 0.44
N PRO A 177 -6.83 9.85 -0.07
CA PRO A 177 -6.15 10.88 -0.84
C PRO A 177 -6.93 11.25 -2.11
N ASP A 178 -6.75 12.48 -2.58
CA ASP A 178 -7.14 12.87 -3.93
C ASP A 178 -6.14 12.34 -4.99
N ALA A 179 -6.40 12.60 -6.27
CA ALA A 179 -5.54 12.15 -7.37
C ALA A 179 -4.09 12.65 -7.24
N ASP A 180 -3.87 13.88 -6.74
CA ASP A 180 -2.52 14.40 -6.49
C ASP A 180 -1.84 13.68 -5.31
N GLY A 181 -2.59 13.33 -4.26
CA GLY A 181 -2.12 12.50 -3.16
C GLY A 181 -1.66 11.11 -3.65
N TYR A 182 -2.43 10.46 -4.49
CA TYR A 182 -2.04 9.19 -5.13
C TYR A 182 -0.80 9.33 -6.02
N ARG A 183 -0.68 10.42 -6.74
CA ARG A 183 0.51 10.74 -7.54
C ARG A 183 1.76 10.90 -6.66
N ARG A 184 1.64 11.60 -5.52
CA ARG A 184 2.75 11.75 -4.55
C ARG A 184 3.13 10.40 -3.92
N MET A 185 2.17 9.56 -3.58
CA MET A 185 2.44 8.18 -3.11
C MET A 185 3.23 7.40 -4.17
N ALA A 186 2.83 7.46 -5.44
CA ALA A 186 3.59 6.84 -6.53
C ALA A 186 5.03 7.36 -6.62
N GLY A 187 5.24 8.65 -6.35
CA GLY A 187 6.56 9.29 -6.34
C GLY A 187 7.54 8.70 -5.31
N VAL A 188 7.05 8.22 -4.17
CA VAL A 188 7.90 7.55 -3.15
C VAL A 188 7.92 6.03 -3.34
N LEU A 189 6.90 5.44 -3.93
CA LEU A 189 6.86 4.01 -4.25
C LEU A 189 7.80 3.66 -5.41
N ALA A 190 7.90 4.50 -6.45
CA ALA A 190 8.70 4.22 -7.63
C ALA A 190 10.19 3.95 -7.32
N PRO A 191 10.90 4.81 -6.58
CA PRO A 191 12.30 4.53 -6.22
C PRO A 191 12.44 3.31 -5.32
N ALA A 192 11.48 3.05 -4.41
CA ALA A 192 11.49 1.86 -3.56
C ALA A 192 11.31 0.56 -4.38
N ILE A 193 10.41 0.57 -5.36
CA ILE A 193 10.23 -0.55 -6.31
C ILE A 193 11.52 -0.76 -7.13
N ALA A 194 12.11 0.31 -7.66
CA ALA A 194 13.34 0.22 -8.44
C ALA A 194 14.50 -0.37 -7.61
N ALA A 195 14.64 0.04 -6.34
CA ALA A 195 15.62 -0.52 -5.41
C ALA A 195 15.38 -2.01 -5.14
N ALA A 196 14.13 -2.40 -4.85
CA ALA A 196 13.75 -3.79 -4.61
C ALA A 196 14.02 -4.70 -5.83
N LEU A 197 13.78 -4.19 -7.05
CA LEU A 197 14.09 -4.90 -8.30
C LEU A 197 15.61 -4.98 -8.58
N GLY A 198 16.38 -3.96 -8.18
CA GLY A 198 17.84 -3.90 -8.35
C GLY A 198 18.60 -4.84 -7.43
N ALA A 199 18.10 -5.10 -6.23
CA ALA A 199 18.71 -6.01 -5.24
C ALA A 199 18.74 -7.49 -5.69
N ARG A 200 18.05 -7.84 -6.79
CA ARG A 200 18.01 -9.19 -7.39
C ARG A 200 19.12 -9.43 -8.43
N ARG A 201 19.90 -8.42 -8.77
CA ARG A 201 21.00 -8.53 -9.75
C ARG A 201 22.33 -8.74 -9.06
#